data_20da0e1457c28478c5fb695143aadff3
#
_entry.id   20da0e1457c28478c5fb695143aadff3
#
_cell.length_a   1.000
_cell.length_b   1.000
_cell.length_c   1.000
_cell.angle_alpha   90.00
_cell.angle_beta   90.00
_cell.angle_gamma   90.00
#
_symmetry.space_group_name_H-M   'P 1'
#
loop_
_entity.id
_entity.type
_entity.pdbx_description
1 polymer ?
#
loop_
_entity_poly.entity_id
_entity_poly.type
_entity_poly.pdbx_seq_one_letter_code
_entity_poly.pdbx_strand_id
1 'polypeptide(L)'
;MQQPARNWSSPTTHRLKDLKSAFACALHMHQPTVPAGPDGALISHLQYMLEHPNEGDNHNAEPFAHCYRRMAELIPELIREGCSPRIMLDYSGNLLWGVVQMGREDITGALHHLACD
;
A
#
# COMPACT_ATOMS: atom_id res chain seq x y z
N MET A 1 -23.56 16.31 4.99
CA MET A 1 -22.73 16.59 6.19
C MET A 1 -21.27 16.70 5.74
N GLN A 2 -20.69 17.90 5.71
CA GLN A 2 -19.28 18.07 5.36
C GLN A 2 -18.43 17.49 6.47
N GLN A 3 -17.55 16.54 6.15
CA GLN A 3 -16.50 16.13 7.09
C GLN A 3 -15.59 17.33 7.37
N PRO A 4 -15.20 17.56 8.63
CA PRO A 4 -14.25 18.61 8.91
C PRO A 4 -12.94 18.31 8.18
N ALA A 5 -12.41 19.35 7.51
CA ALA A 5 -11.12 19.26 6.83
C ALA A 5 -10.08 18.71 7.83
N ARG A 6 -9.46 17.58 7.50
CA ARG A 6 -8.38 17.00 8.32
C ARG A 6 -7.26 18.04 8.39
N ASN A 7 -6.98 18.53 9.58
CA ASN A 7 -5.84 19.42 9.78
C ASN A 7 -4.55 18.57 9.75
N TRP A 8 -3.93 18.51 8.58
CA TRP A 8 -2.67 17.78 8.36
C TRP A 8 -1.48 18.45 9.07
N SER A 9 -1.66 19.65 9.60
CA SER A 9 -0.66 20.35 10.39
C SER A 9 -0.85 20.05 11.88
N SER A 10 -0.67 18.80 12.32
CA SER A 10 -0.40 18.56 13.73
C SER A 10 0.87 19.32 14.09
N PRO A 11 0.83 20.23 15.07
CA PRO A 11 2.05 20.92 15.49
C PRO A 11 3.05 19.85 15.92
N THR A 12 4.20 19.81 15.25
CA THR A 12 5.30 18.98 15.71
C THR A 12 5.71 19.52 17.06
N THR A 13 5.79 18.66 18.06
CA THR A 13 6.30 19.02 19.40
C THR A 13 7.79 19.35 19.38
N HIS A 14 8.47 19.09 18.23
CA HIS A 14 9.88 19.30 18.03
C HIS A 14 10.14 20.39 16.99
N ARG A 15 10.95 21.37 17.33
CA ARG A 15 11.45 22.34 16.37
C ARG A 15 12.63 21.73 15.61
N LEU A 16 12.69 21.92 14.29
CA LEU A 16 13.76 21.37 13.45
C LEU A 16 15.16 21.69 13.97
N LYS A 17 15.35 22.89 14.50
CA LYS A 17 16.63 23.34 15.06
C LYS A 17 17.08 22.59 16.31
N ASP A 18 16.17 21.92 16.99
CA ASP A 18 16.46 21.19 18.23
C ASP A 18 16.74 19.70 17.95
N LEU A 19 16.59 19.25 16.69
CA LEU A 19 16.86 17.88 16.28
C LEU A 19 18.34 17.67 15.99
N LYS A 20 18.93 16.64 16.58
CA LYS A 20 20.30 16.21 16.28
C LYS A 20 20.35 15.28 15.08
N SER A 21 19.31 14.52 14.85
CA SER A 21 19.16 13.62 13.72
C SER A 21 17.70 13.37 13.44
N ALA A 22 17.39 12.93 12.21
CA ALA A 22 16.06 12.51 11.81
C ALA A 22 16.17 11.23 10.98
N PHE A 23 15.19 10.35 11.16
CA PHE A 23 15.03 9.14 10.34
C PHE A 23 13.69 9.22 9.62
N ALA A 24 13.69 8.87 8.34
CA ALA A 24 12.47 8.76 7.55
C ALA A 24 12.49 7.46 6.75
N CYS A 25 11.33 6.81 6.66
CA CYS A 25 11.17 5.59 5.88
C CYS A 25 9.94 5.73 4.99
N ALA A 26 10.13 5.46 3.70
CA ALA A 26 9.05 5.34 2.74
C ALA A 26 8.99 3.89 2.26
N LEU A 27 7.82 3.26 2.38
CA LEU A 27 7.57 1.94 1.85
C LEU A 27 7.03 2.07 0.43
N HIS A 28 7.82 1.64 -0.53
CA HIS A 28 7.44 1.65 -1.95
C HIS A 28 6.86 0.30 -2.33
N MET A 29 5.59 0.31 -2.75
CA MET A 29 4.86 -0.87 -3.21
C MET A 29 4.67 -0.77 -4.72
N HIS A 30 5.20 -1.74 -5.46
CA HIS A 30 5.16 -1.73 -6.91
C HIS A 30 4.92 -3.12 -7.47
N GLN A 31 4.18 -3.18 -8.56
CA GLN A 31 4.08 -4.35 -9.43
C GLN A 31 4.09 -3.88 -10.89
N PRO A 32 4.95 -4.43 -11.74
CA PRO A 32 4.95 -4.09 -13.15
C PRO A 32 3.75 -4.70 -13.88
N THR A 33 3.49 -4.20 -15.07
CA THR A 33 2.58 -4.83 -16.03
C THR A 33 3.40 -5.69 -17.00
N VAL A 34 2.83 -6.82 -17.41
CA VAL A 34 3.47 -7.78 -18.33
C VAL A 34 2.49 -8.16 -19.45
N PRO A 35 2.98 -8.44 -20.69
CA PRO A 35 2.12 -8.80 -21.82
C PRO A 35 1.78 -10.30 -21.79
N ALA A 36 1.22 -10.78 -20.69
CA ALA A 36 0.92 -12.19 -20.43
C ALA A 36 -0.57 -12.51 -20.40
N GLY A 37 -1.42 -11.55 -20.73
CA GLY A 37 -2.86 -11.76 -20.88
C GLY A 37 -3.23 -12.34 -22.24
N PRO A 38 -4.54 -12.58 -22.49
CA PRO A 38 -5.02 -13.05 -23.79
C PRO A 38 -4.53 -12.15 -24.93
N ASP A 39 -4.03 -12.77 -26.03
CA ASP A 39 -3.50 -12.07 -27.21
C ASP A 39 -2.38 -11.04 -26.88
N GLY A 40 -1.61 -11.31 -25.82
CA GLY A 40 -0.54 -10.41 -25.41
C GLY A 40 -1.03 -9.16 -24.65
N ALA A 41 -2.26 -9.16 -24.19
CA ALA A 41 -2.77 -8.04 -23.37
C ALA A 41 -1.95 -7.83 -22.10
N LEU A 42 -1.84 -6.58 -21.68
CA LEU A 42 -1.15 -6.24 -20.45
C LEU A 42 -1.98 -6.65 -19.24
N ILE A 43 -1.35 -7.36 -18.33
CA ILE A 43 -1.89 -7.69 -17.02
C ILE A 43 -0.88 -7.32 -15.94
N SER A 44 -1.32 -7.24 -14.69
CA SER A 44 -0.40 -7.09 -13.57
C SER A 44 0.50 -8.32 -13.43
N HIS A 45 1.77 -8.12 -13.16
CA HIS A 45 2.68 -9.22 -12.84
C HIS A 45 2.18 -10.04 -11.63
N LEU A 46 1.55 -9.37 -10.65
CA LEU A 46 0.92 -10.06 -9.53
C LEU A 46 -0.17 -11.02 -9.99
N GLN A 47 -1.00 -10.61 -10.96
CA GLN A 47 -2.01 -11.51 -11.56
C GLN A 47 -1.36 -12.72 -12.20
N TYR A 48 -0.31 -12.50 -13.00
CA TYR A 48 0.43 -13.59 -13.61
C TYR A 48 0.96 -14.58 -12.58
N MET A 49 1.56 -14.08 -11.49
CA MET A 49 2.07 -14.92 -10.41
C MET A 49 0.98 -15.76 -9.74
N LEU A 50 -0.19 -15.15 -9.50
CA LEU A 50 -1.35 -15.86 -8.90
C LEU A 50 -1.89 -16.95 -9.81
N GLU A 51 -1.87 -16.74 -11.12
CA GLU A 51 -2.34 -17.70 -12.12
C GLU A 51 -1.33 -18.82 -12.39
N HIS A 52 -0.05 -18.61 -12.05
CA HIS A 52 1.04 -19.55 -12.30
C HIS A 52 1.85 -19.83 -11.02
N PRO A 53 1.21 -20.35 -9.95
CA PRO A 53 1.85 -20.42 -8.62
C PRO A 53 3.05 -21.35 -8.55
N ASN A 54 3.19 -22.29 -9.49
CA ASN A 54 4.26 -23.29 -9.50
C ASN A 54 5.48 -22.89 -10.34
N GLU A 55 5.50 -21.68 -10.88
CA GLU A 55 6.62 -21.16 -11.66
C GLU A 55 7.50 -20.25 -10.81
N GLY A 56 8.81 -20.54 -10.77
CA GLY A 56 9.81 -19.70 -10.09
C GLY A 56 9.36 -19.31 -8.66
N ASP A 57 9.41 -18.02 -8.37
CA ASP A 57 9.05 -17.48 -7.05
C ASP A 57 7.58 -17.05 -6.94
N ASN A 58 6.72 -17.49 -7.84
CA ASN A 58 5.31 -17.06 -7.90
C ASN A 58 4.48 -17.45 -6.67
N HIS A 59 4.96 -18.40 -5.86
CA HIS A 59 4.36 -18.72 -4.56
C HIS A 59 4.37 -17.54 -3.57
N ASN A 60 5.14 -16.48 -3.85
CA ASN A 60 5.15 -15.27 -3.05
C ASN A 60 4.02 -14.27 -3.39
N ALA A 61 3.16 -14.58 -4.35
CA ALA A 61 2.10 -13.66 -4.79
C ALA A 61 1.13 -13.28 -3.67
N GLU A 62 0.61 -14.26 -2.91
CA GLU A 62 -0.27 -13.96 -1.77
C GLU A 62 0.45 -13.25 -0.62
N PRO A 63 1.68 -13.60 -0.23
CA PRO A 63 2.48 -12.77 0.67
C PRO A 63 2.61 -11.32 0.23
N PHE A 64 2.83 -11.03 -1.05
CA PHE A 64 2.86 -9.66 -1.56
C PHE A 64 1.49 -8.97 -1.42
N ALA A 65 0.42 -9.64 -1.81
CA ALA A 65 -0.94 -9.12 -1.65
C ALA A 65 -1.25 -8.81 -0.18
N HIS A 66 -0.82 -9.67 0.74
CA HIS A 66 -0.93 -9.45 2.17
C HIS A 66 -0.19 -8.18 2.60
N CYS A 67 1.05 -7.97 2.14
CA CYS A 67 1.82 -6.77 2.45
C CYS A 67 1.10 -5.50 1.99
N TYR A 68 0.47 -5.53 0.82
CA TYR A 68 -0.22 -4.35 0.28
C TYR A 68 -1.42 -3.93 1.11
N ARG A 69 -2.14 -4.85 1.74
CA ARG A 69 -3.31 -4.54 2.57
C ARG A 69 -3.01 -4.44 4.07
N ARG A 70 -1.90 -5.01 4.54
CA ARG A 70 -1.60 -5.12 5.98
C ARG A 70 -1.53 -3.76 6.67
N MET A 71 -1.10 -2.71 5.99
CA MET A 71 -1.00 -1.37 6.58
C MET A 71 -2.35 -0.83 7.03
N ALA A 72 -3.44 -1.21 6.37
CA ALA A 72 -4.79 -0.80 6.75
C ALA A 72 -5.24 -1.40 8.10
N GLU A 73 -4.62 -2.48 8.53
CA GLU A 73 -4.86 -3.11 9.84
C GLU A 73 -3.84 -2.64 10.88
N LEU A 74 -2.57 -2.61 10.50
CA LEU A 74 -1.45 -2.31 11.39
C LEU A 74 -1.50 -0.87 11.92
N ILE A 75 -1.76 0.10 11.05
CA ILE A 75 -1.77 1.51 11.46
C ILE A 75 -2.86 1.79 12.50
N PRO A 76 -4.13 1.38 12.30
CA PRO A 76 -5.14 1.52 13.34
C PRO A 76 -4.82 0.76 14.63
N GLU A 77 -4.20 -0.40 14.53
CA GLU A 77 -3.77 -1.18 15.69
C GLU A 77 -2.75 -0.41 16.54
N LEU A 78 -1.71 0.13 15.91
CA LEU A 78 -0.71 0.94 16.59
C LEU A 78 -1.31 2.19 17.25
N ILE A 79 -2.27 2.83 16.59
CA ILE A 79 -2.97 3.99 17.16
C ILE A 79 -3.77 3.59 18.41
N ARG A 80 -4.47 2.45 18.36
CA ARG A 80 -5.19 1.94 19.55
C ARG A 80 -4.26 1.61 20.71
N GLU A 81 -3.04 1.20 20.43
CA GLU A 81 -2.00 0.94 21.45
C GLU A 81 -1.33 2.22 21.97
N GLY A 82 -1.77 3.39 21.52
CA GLY A 82 -1.22 4.68 21.97
C GLY A 82 0.01 5.12 21.19
N CYS A 83 0.38 4.44 20.11
CA CYS A 83 1.46 4.84 19.24
C CYS A 83 1.04 5.97 18.30
N SER A 84 2.03 6.76 17.83
CA SER A 84 1.83 7.77 16.80
C SER A 84 2.66 7.38 15.57
N PRO A 85 2.19 6.44 14.75
CA PRO A 85 2.95 5.98 13.60
C PRO A 85 3.16 7.11 12.59
N ARG A 86 4.39 7.26 12.13
CA ARG A 86 4.80 8.23 11.12
C ARG A 86 5.44 7.46 9.97
N ILE A 87 4.62 7.09 9.01
CA ILE A 87 5.03 6.26 7.89
C ILE A 87 4.59 6.89 6.58
N MET A 88 5.43 6.75 5.57
CA MET A 88 5.13 7.13 4.19
C MET A 88 4.85 5.87 3.39
N LEU A 89 3.69 5.79 2.77
CA LEU A 89 3.31 4.69 1.88
C LEU A 89 3.23 5.22 0.45
N ASP A 90 3.91 4.54 -0.46
CA ASP A 90 3.92 4.87 -1.87
C ASP A 90 3.51 3.63 -2.67
N TYR A 91 2.35 3.70 -3.31
CA TYR A 91 1.83 2.64 -4.17
C TYR A 91 1.89 3.11 -5.62
N SER A 92 2.62 2.38 -6.47
CA SER A 92 2.74 2.75 -7.88
C SER A 92 1.39 2.68 -8.60
N GLY A 93 1.24 3.52 -9.61
CA GLY A 93 0.03 3.51 -10.46
C GLY A 93 -0.20 2.16 -11.13
N ASN A 94 0.88 1.49 -11.54
CA ASN A 94 0.79 0.14 -12.14
C ASN A 94 0.25 -0.89 -11.14
N LEU A 95 0.67 -0.82 -9.89
CA LEU A 95 0.12 -1.69 -8.85
C LEU A 95 -1.38 -1.42 -8.64
N LEU A 96 -1.76 -0.15 -8.47
CA LEU A 96 -3.16 0.23 -8.27
C LEU A 96 -4.03 -0.19 -9.45
N TRP A 97 -3.58 0.07 -10.68
CA TRP A 97 -4.28 -0.39 -11.87
C TRP A 97 -4.46 -1.91 -11.88
N GLY A 98 -3.40 -2.66 -11.56
CA GLY A 98 -3.43 -4.11 -11.56
C GLY A 98 -4.40 -4.70 -10.56
N VAL A 99 -4.44 -4.20 -9.33
CA VAL A 99 -5.37 -4.72 -8.31
C VAL A 99 -6.83 -4.42 -8.64
N VAL A 100 -7.09 -3.28 -9.29
CA VAL A 100 -8.43 -2.96 -9.80
C VAL A 100 -8.83 -3.91 -10.93
N GLN A 101 -7.94 -4.15 -11.89
CA GLN A 101 -8.19 -5.06 -13.01
C GLN A 101 -8.42 -6.50 -12.56
N MET A 102 -7.74 -6.95 -11.53
CA MET A 102 -7.94 -8.29 -10.93
C MET A 102 -9.22 -8.41 -10.13
N GLY A 103 -9.89 -7.30 -9.79
CA GLY A 103 -11.05 -7.30 -8.90
C GLY A 103 -10.71 -7.67 -7.45
N ARG A 104 -9.49 -7.43 -7.00
CA ARG A 104 -9.05 -7.69 -5.61
C ARG A 104 -9.56 -6.58 -4.68
N GLU A 105 -10.85 -6.68 -4.35
CA GLU A 105 -11.53 -5.71 -3.48
C GLU A 105 -10.97 -5.69 -2.06
N ASP A 106 -10.37 -6.76 -1.59
CA ASP A 106 -9.69 -6.83 -0.31
C ASP A 106 -8.52 -5.84 -0.25
N ILE A 107 -7.76 -5.69 -1.34
CA ILE A 107 -6.65 -4.74 -1.44
C ILE A 107 -7.18 -3.33 -1.69
N THR A 108 -8.04 -3.14 -2.67
CA THR A 108 -8.56 -1.80 -2.99
C THR A 108 -9.36 -1.20 -1.83
N GLY A 109 -10.14 -2.02 -1.11
CA GLY A 109 -10.85 -1.59 0.09
C GLY A 109 -9.92 -1.18 1.22
N ALA A 110 -8.83 -1.93 1.44
CA ALA A 110 -7.81 -1.60 2.41
C ALA A 110 -7.13 -0.26 2.09
N LEU A 111 -6.75 -0.04 0.83
CA LEU A 111 -6.11 1.21 0.38
C LEU A 111 -7.06 2.40 0.48
N HIS A 112 -8.33 2.21 0.16
CA HIS A 112 -9.36 3.24 0.33
C HIS A 112 -9.50 3.64 1.80
N HIS A 113 -9.55 2.66 2.70
CA HIS A 113 -9.59 2.89 4.13
C HIS A 113 -8.38 3.70 4.62
N LEU A 114 -7.17 3.34 4.20
CA LEU A 114 -5.95 4.08 4.53
C LEU A 114 -5.98 5.54 4.05
N ALA A 115 -6.53 5.78 2.86
CA ALA A 115 -6.52 7.10 2.25
C ALA A 115 -7.64 8.02 2.77
N CYS A 116 -8.78 7.46 3.15
CA CYS A 116 -10.01 8.21 3.40
C CYS A 116 -10.47 8.20 4.86
N ASP A 117 -10.09 7.19 5.62
CA ASP A 117 -10.50 7.02 7.01
C ASP A 117 -9.39 7.34 8.01
#